data_d87dff5afdeb2d2aa972a49fb86d99bc
#
_entry.id   d87dff5afdeb2d2aa972a49fb86d99bc
#
_cell.length_a   1.000
_cell.length_b   1.000
_cell.length_c   1.000
_cell.angle_alpha   90.00
_cell.angle_beta   90.00
_cell.angle_gamma   90.00
#
_symmetry.space_group_name_H-M   'P 1'
#
loop_
_entity.id
_entity.type
_entity.pdbx_description
1 polymer ?
#
loop_
_entity_poly.entity_id
_entity_poly.type
_entity_poly.pdbx_seq_one_letter_code
_entity_poly.pdbx_strand_id
1 'polypeptide(L)'
;MEQVDWARMTGPPWYLPEAARAAMERLARSVADQQAARALADLRCAVTNDHAGTLYPAAVPATDVFLQAIGERPGPPRQEALDALLDWWGWSPEEGSETYEDPLTGSVGLAEGLMGRVRDAADMLRRVADDPSGGGGHRPGAKLLLARLDEGWSQAAG
;
A
#
# COMPACT_ATOMS: atom_id res chain seq x y z
N MET A 1 -13.01 -2.58 -10.19
CA MET A 1 -11.82 -1.77 -9.88
C MET A 1 -11.36 -1.08 -11.14
N GLU A 2 -11.19 0.21 -11.07
CA GLU A 2 -10.66 0.98 -12.18
C GLU A 2 -9.23 0.52 -12.50
N GLN A 3 -8.95 0.31 -13.76
CA GLN A 3 -7.64 -0.20 -14.16
C GLN A 3 -6.58 0.90 -13.98
N VAL A 4 -5.56 0.61 -13.16
CA VAL A 4 -4.45 1.54 -12.92
C VAL A 4 -3.59 1.65 -14.16
N ASP A 5 -3.32 2.87 -14.60
CA ASP A 5 -2.38 3.12 -15.70
C ASP A 5 -0.96 3.28 -15.13
N TRP A 6 -0.30 2.14 -14.92
CA TRP A 6 1.04 2.09 -14.35
C TRP A 6 2.07 2.81 -15.22
N ALA A 7 1.83 2.93 -16.51
CA ALA A 7 2.74 3.61 -17.42
C ALA A 7 2.85 5.12 -17.18
N ARG A 8 1.82 5.69 -16.56
CA ARG A 8 1.81 7.12 -16.19
C ARG A 8 2.38 7.39 -14.81
N MET A 9 2.67 6.34 -14.04
CA MET A 9 3.23 6.49 -12.70
C MET A 9 4.75 6.56 -12.75
N THR A 10 5.33 7.32 -11.83
CA THR A 10 6.77 7.34 -11.60
C THR A 10 7.11 6.44 -10.44
N GLY A 11 8.18 5.67 -10.57
CA GLY A 11 8.64 4.73 -9.55
C GLY A 11 10.16 4.82 -9.34
N PRO A 12 10.74 3.87 -8.58
CA PRO A 12 12.18 3.82 -8.37
C PRO A 12 12.96 3.64 -9.67
N PRO A 13 14.31 3.77 -9.66
CA PRO A 13 15.11 3.68 -10.89
C PRO A 13 14.90 2.40 -11.70
N TRP A 14 14.55 1.30 -11.03
CA TRP A 14 14.24 0.01 -11.70
C TRP A 14 12.77 -0.15 -12.07
N TYR A 15 11.95 0.88 -11.89
CA TYR A 15 10.52 0.80 -12.12
C TYR A 15 10.19 0.45 -13.56
N LEU A 16 9.42 -0.62 -13.71
CA LEU A 16 8.87 -1.06 -14.99
C LEU A 16 7.36 -1.20 -14.84
N PRO A 17 6.56 -0.42 -15.58
CA PRO A 17 5.09 -0.54 -15.52
C PRO A 17 4.58 -1.96 -15.75
N GLU A 18 5.26 -2.72 -16.60
CA GLU A 18 4.94 -4.11 -16.90
C GLU A 18 5.11 -5.02 -15.67
N ALA A 19 6.09 -4.74 -14.82
CA ALA A 19 6.32 -5.51 -13.60
C ALA A 19 5.17 -5.30 -12.60
N ALA A 20 4.72 -4.06 -12.43
CA ALA A 20 3.55 -3.75 -11.59
C ALA A 20 2.28 -4.40 -12.14
N ARG A 21 2.05 -4.31 -13.45
CA ARG A 21 0.91 -4.93 -14.12
C ARG A 21 0.94 -6.45 -13.95
N ALA A 22 2.09 -7.08 -14.16
CA ALA A 22 2.24 -8.53 -14.03
C ALA A 22 1.98 -8.98 -12.58
N ALA A 23 2.43 -8.23 -11.59
CA ALA A 23 2.14 -8.51 -10.18
C ALA A 23 0.63 -8.45 -9.90
N MET A 24 -0.06 -7.44 -10.44
CA MET A 24 -1.52 -7.31 -10.34
C MET A 24 -2.26 -8.48 -10.97
N GLU A 25 -1.82 -8.91 -12.16
CA GLU A 25 -2.42 -10.06 -12.84
C GLU A 25 -2.21 -11.35 -12.05
N ARG A 26 -1.01 -11.56 -11.51
CA ARG A 26 -0.75 -12.72 -10.65
C ARG A 26 -1.61 -12.69 -9.41
N LEU A 27 -1.77 -11.54 -8.78
CA LEU A 27 -2.64 -11.37 -7.61
C LEU A 27 -4.08 -11.74 -7.95
N ALA A 28 -4.60 -11.24 -9.06
CA ALA A 28 -5.98 -11.51 -9.49
C ALA A 28 -6.22 -13.00 -9.77
N ARG A 29 -5.21 -13.71 -10.28
CA ARG A 29 -5.30 -15.15 -10.58
C ARG A 29 -4.97 -16.04 -9.39
N SER A 30 -4.44 -15.48 -8.31
CA SER A 30 -3.97 -16.26 -7.17
C SER A 30 -5.14 -16.89 -6.42
N VAL A 31 -5.12 -18.21 -6.30
CA VAL A 31 -6.04 -18.99 -5.48
C VAL A 31 -5.41 -19.28 -4.12
N ALA A 32 -4.12 -19.62 -4.11
CA ALA A 32 -3.38 -19.90 -2.88
C ALA A 32 -2.90 -18.62 -2.22
N ASP A 33 -3.00 -18.55 -0.89
CA ASP A 33 -2.60 -17.39 -0.10
C ASP A 33 -1.12 -17.02 -0.26
N GLN A 34 -0.25 -18.01 -0.38
CA GLN A 34 1.18 -17.78 -0.57
C GLN A 34 1.48 -17.11 -1.92
N GLN A 35 0.76 -17.48 -2.96
CA GLN A 35 0.89 -16.86 -4.28
C GLN A 35 0.43 -15.41 -4.24
N ALA A 36 -0.70 -15.14 -3.58
CA ALA A 36 -1.23 -13.78 -3.42
C ALA A 36 -0.27 -12.91 -2.60
N ALA A 37 0.26 -13.41 -1.50
CA ALA A 37 1.24 -12.71 -0.68
C ALA A 37 2.51 -12.37 -1.48
N ARG A 38 3.00 -13.31 -2.29
CA ARG A 38 4.16 -13.08 -3.14
C ARG A 38 3.90 -12.02 -4.20
N ALA A 39 2.72 -12.03 -4.83
CA ALA A 39 2.33 -11.01 -5.81
C ALA A 39 2.30 -9.62 -5.18
N LEU A 40 1.80 -9.49 -3.95
CA LEU A 40 1.81 -8.24 -3.20
C LEU A 40 3.25 -7.78 -2.87
N ALA A 41 4.11 -8.71 -2.47
CA ALA A 41 5.52 -8.40 -2.22
C ALA A 41 6.22 -7.93 -3.49
N ASP A 42 5.96 -8.55 -4.63
CA ASP A 42 6.52 -8.15 -5.91
C ASP A 42 6.03 -6.76 -6.32
N LEU A 43 4.75 -6.46 -6.11
CA LEU A 43 4.21 -5.11 -6.35
C LEU A 43 4.90 -4.08 -5.46
N ARG A 44 5.06 -4.37 -4.18
CA ARG A 44 5.76 -3.51 -3.24
C ARG A 44 7.17 -3.17 -3.73
N CYS A 45 7.94 -4.18 -4.12
CA CYS A 45 9.31 -3.98 -4.63
C CYS A 45 9.35 -3.19 -5.93
N ALA A 46 8.32 -3.32 -6.77
CA ALA A 46 8.24 -2.60 -8.03
C ALA A 46 8.00 -1.10 -7.84
N VAL A 47 7.29 -0.70 -6.81
CA VAL A 47 6.80 0.69 -6.65
C VAL A 47 7.51 1.50 -5.56
N THR A 48 8.35 0.88 -4.74
CA THR A 48 9.08 1.56 -3.67
C THR A 48 10.53 1.13 -3.57
N ASN A 49 11.31 1.90 -2.83
CA ASN A 49 12.69 1.55 -2.49
C ASN A 49 12.78 1.29 -0.99
N ASP A 50 12.64 0.02 -0.60
CA ASP A 50 12.68 -0.40 0.80
C ASP A 50 14.02 -0.10 1.48
N HIS A 51 15.12 -0.16 0.74
CA HIS A 51 16.45 0.08 1.29
C HIS A 51 16.66 1.54 1.67
N ALA A 52 16.13 2.45 0.85
CA ALA A 52 16.26 3.88 1.08
C ALA A 52 15.10 4.46 1.90
N GLY A 53 14.01 3.73 2.06
CA GLY A 53 12.80 4.24 2.69
C GLY A 53 12.19 5.39 1.89
N THR A 54 12.09 5.23 0.58
CA THR A 54 11.67 6.29 -0.35
C THR A 54 10.35 5.93 -1.01
N LEU A 55 9.41 6.88 -1.00
CA LEU A 55 8.13 6.79 -1.70
C LEU A 55 8.22 7.39 -3.10
N TYR A 56 7.43 6.82 -4.00
CA TYR A 56 7.25 7.27 -5.38
C TYR A 56 5.76 7.38 -5.70
N PRO A 57 5.37 8.14 -6.71
CA PRO A 57 3.97 8.25 -7.12
C PRO A 57 3.28 6.90 -7.35
N ALA A 58 4.00 5.89 -7.86
CA ALA A 58 3.44 4.55 -8.07
C ALA A 58 2.97 3.86 -6.78
N ALA A 59 3.46 4.26 -5.60
CA ALA A 59 3.00 3.73 -4.32
C ALA A 59 1.55 4.13 -3.99
N VAL A 60 1.05 5.22 -4.55
CA VAL A 60 -0.30 5.71 -4.27
C VAL A 60 -1.36 4.73 -4.80
N PRO A 61 -1.40 4.36 -6.10
CA PRO A 61 -2.34 3.34 -6.57
C PRO A 61 -2.06 1.95 -5.97
N ALA A 62 -0.81 1.62 -5.66
CA ALA A 62 -0.47 0.37 -4.97
C ALA A 62 -1.13 0.30 -3.58
N THR A 63 -1.28 1.43 -2.90
CA THR A 63 -1.97 1.50 -1.61
C THR A 63 -3.41 0.97 -1.72
N ASP A 64 -4.14 1.31 -2.78
CA ASP A 64 -5.49 0.80 -3.01
C ASP A 64 -5.49 -0.74 -3.13
N VAL A 65 -4.50 -1.29 -3.80
CA VAL A 65 -4.34 -2.74 -3.95
C VAL A 65 -4.10 -3.40 -2.59
N PHE A 66 -3.22 -2.84 -1.77
CA PHE A 66 -2.96 -3.36 -0.43
C PHE A 66 -4.19 -3.25 0.48
N LEU A 67 -4.90 -2.15 0.44
CA LEU A 67 -6.13 -1.99 1.23
C LEU A 67 -7.20 -2.99 0.82
N GLN A 68 -7.35 -3.27 -0.47
CA GLN A 68 -8.25 -4.29 -0.95
C GLN A 68 -7.86 -5.68 -0.44
N ALA A 69 -6.56 -6.01 -0.48
CA ALA A 69 -6.07 -7.29 0.04
C ALA A 69 -6.31 -7.42 1.56
N ILE A 70 -6.13 -6.35 2.31
CA ILE A 70 -6.43 -6.34 3.75
C ILE A 70 -7.89 -6.69 4.01
N GLY A 71 -8.80 -6.11 3.24
CA GLY A 71 -10.25 -6.34 3.40
C GLY A 71 -10.72 -7.70 2.92
N GLU A 72 -10.16 -8.21 1.84
CA GLU A 72 -10.71 -9.35 1.10
C GLU A 72 -9.91 -10.64 1.20
N ARG A 73 -8.65 -10.58 1.62
CA ARG A 73 -7.74 -11.75 1.60
C ARG A 73 -7.15 -12.02 2.98
N PRO A 74 -7.90 -12.66 3.90
CA PRO A 74 -7.36 -13.04 5.22
C PRO A 74 -6.16 -13.99 5.07
N GLY A 75 -5.29 -13.99 6.08
CA GLY A 75 -4.09 -14.83 6.08
C GLY A 75 -2.85 -14.07 5.56
N PRO A 76 -1.89 -14.78 4.93
CA PRO A 76 -0.63 -14.18 4.48
C PRO A 76 -0.76 -12.95 3.59
N PRO A 77 -1.71 -12.85 2.64
CA PRO A 77 -1.87 -11.63 1.83
C PRO A 77 -2.22 -10.41 2.67
N ARG A 78 -3.13 -10.55 3.62
CA ARG A 78 -3.50 -9.47 4.54
C ARG A 78 -2.31 -9.01 5.35
N GLN A 79 -1.52 -9.95 5.86
CA GLN A 79 -0.31 -9.63 6.64
C GLN A 79 0.71 -8.88 5.79
N GLU A 80 0.98 -9.35 4.58
CA GLU A 80 1.91 -8.69 3.64
C GLU A 80 1.48 -7.26 3.34
N ALA A 81 0.19 -7.06 3.10
CA ALA A 81 -0.36 -5.73 2.80
C ALA A 81 -0.30 -4.79 4.01
N LEU A 82 -0.60 -5.28 5.22
CA LEU A 82 -0.47 -4.48 6.44
C LEU A 82 0.98 -4.10 6.70
N ASP A 83 1.91 -5.04 6.57
CA ASP A 83 3.32 -4.79 6.77
C ASP A 83 3.84 -3.74 5.78
N ALA A 84 3.43 -3.79 4.52
CA ALA A 84 3.82 -2.82 3.51
C ALA A 84 3.37 -1.41 3.87
N LEU A 85 2.11 -1.22 4.24
CA LEU A 85 1.58 0.10 4.59
C LEU A 85 2.19 0.64 5.88
N LEU A 86 2.44 -0.22 6.86
CA LEU A 86 3.10 0.18 8.11
C LEU A 86 4.55 0.59 7.88
N ASP A 87 5.27 -0.13 7.03
CA ASP A 87 6.65 0.21 6.69
C ASP A 87 6.75 1.52 5.91
N TRP A 88 5.82 1.74 4.95
CA TRP A 88 5.81 2.97 4.16
C TRP A 88 5.44 4.20 4.98
N TRP A 89 4.78 4.02 6.09
CA TRP A 89 4.29 5.14 6.88
C TRP A 89 5.44 5.99 7.41
N GLY A 90 5.45 7.25 7.06
CA GLY A 90 6.51 8.18 7.44
C GLY A 90 7.70 8.23 6.49
N TRP A 91 7.71 7.42 5.42
CA TRP A 91 8.76 7.52 4.40
C TRP A 91 8.68 8.84 3.65
N SER A 92 9.84 9.35 3.24
CA SER A 92 9.92 10.59 2.45
C SER A 92 9.80 10.29 0.96
N PRO A 93 9.12 11.16 0.19
CA PRO A 93 9.16 11.05 -1.26
C PRO A 93 10.55 11.37 -1.79
N GLU A 94 10.88 10.83 -2.98
CA GLU A 94 12.10 11.22 -3.68
C GLU A 94 12.01 12.68 -4.10
N GLU A 95 13.15 13.38 -4.05
CA GLU A 95 13.24 14.77 -4.51
C GLU A 95 12.76 14.88 -5.96
N GLY A 96 11.84 15.80 -6.21
CA GLY A 96 11.21 15.98 -7.53
C GLY A 96 9.98 15.12 -7.76
N SER A 97 9.64 14.22 -6.81
CA SER A 97 8.47 13.32 -6.92
C SER A 97 7.58 13.43 -5.69
N GLU A 98 7.44 14.63 -5.13
CA GLU A 98 6.68 14.86 -3.88
C GLU A 98 5.17 14.83 -4.08
N THR A 99 4.70 14.96 -5.33
CA THR A 99 3.28 14.99 -5.67
C THR A 99 2.95 13.99 -6.78
N TYR A 100 1.66 13.68 -6.89
CA TYR A 100 1.11 12.94 -8.03
C TYR A 100 -0.15 13.63 -8.53
N GLU A 101 -0.55 13.33 -9.77
CA GLU A 101 -1.78 13.86 -10.35
C GLU A 101 -2.96 12.95 -10.03
N ASP A 102 -3.89 13.48 -9.22
CA ASP A 102 -5.15 12.79 -8.95
C ASP A 102 -6.19 13.23 -9.99
N PRO A 103 -6.91 12.29 -10.64
CA PRO A 103 -7.87 12.63 -11.68
C PRO A 103 -9.02 13.54 -11.21
N LEU A 104 -9.33 13.52 -9.91
CA LEU A 104 -10.45 14.29 -9.36
C LEU A 104 -10.01 15.62 -8.74
N THR A 105 -8.82 15.69 -8.15
CA THR A 105 -8.39 16.81 -7.32
C THR A 105 -7.13 17.52 -7.83
N GLY A 106 -6.48 17.02 -8.87
CA GLY A 106 -5.24 17.59 -9.40
C GLY A 106 -4.00 17.15 -8.62
N SER A 107 -3.05 18.06 -8.44
CA SER A 107 -1.78 17.75 -7.78
C SER A 107 -1.96 17.55 -6.27
N VAL A 108 -1.55 16.40 -5.77
CA VAL A 108 -1.67 15.99 -4.35
C VAL A 108 -0.32 15.48 -3.85
N GLY A 109 0.03 15.81 -2.61
CA GLY A 109 1.23 15.27 -1.96
C GLY A 109 1.14 13.76 -1.80
N LEU A 110 2.27 13.04 -1.93
CA LEU A 110 2.26 11.56 -1.83
C LEU A 110 1.75 11.09 -0.48
N ALA A 111 2.25 11.67 0.61
CA ALA A 111 1.83 11.31 1.96
C ALA A 111 0.33 11.58 2.17
N GLU A 112 -0.16 12.73 1.72
CA GLU A 112 -1.57 13.08 1.81
C GLU A 112 -2.46 12.13 1.02
N GLY A 113 -2.03 11.75 -0.17
CA GLY A 113 -2.76 10.81 -1.02
C GLY A 113 -2.85 9.43 -0.39
N LEU A 114 -1.75 8.96 0.19
CA LEU A 114 -1.67 7.68 0.87
C LEU A 114 -2.53 7.67 2.14
N MET A 115 -2.38 8.68 2.98
CA MET A 115 -3.20 8.84 4.18
C MET A 115 -4.69 8.95 3.87
N GLY A 116 -5.05 9.67 2.81
CA GLY A 116 -6.45 9.82 2.38
C GLY A 116 -7.08 8.48 2.05
N ARG A 117 -6.36 7.62 1.34
CA ARG A 117 -6.84 6.26 1.01
C ARG A 117 -7.01 5.39 2.26
N VAL A 118 -6.07 5.45 3.18
CA VAL A 118 -6.17 4.72 4.45
C VAL A 118 -7.35 5.24 5.27
N ARG A 119 -7.56 6.55 5.29
CA ARG A 119 -8.70 7.17 5.97
C ARG A 119 -10.03 6.70 5.40
N ASP A 120 -10.14 6.65 4.09
CA ASP A 120 -11.34 6.16 3.41
C ASP A 120 -11.61 4.68 3.70
N ALA A 121 -10.56 3.92 4.01
CA ALA A 121 -10.66 2.50 4.37
C ALA A 121 -10.75 2.26 5.89
N ALA A 122 -10.87 3.31 6.71
CA ALA A 122 -10.82 3.19 8.17
C ALA A 122 -11.87 2.24 8.74
N ASP A 123 -13.10 2.23 8.20
CA ASP A 123 -14.16 1.32 8.66
C ASP A 123 -13.80 -0.14 8.40
N MET A 124 -13.23 -0.43 7.24
CA MET A 124 -12.74 -1.77 6.91
C MET A 124 -11.61 -2.16 7.87
N LEU A 125 -10.66 -1.26 8.13
CA LEU A 125 -9.55 -1.52 9.07
C LEU A 125 -10.06 -1.78 10.49
N ARG A 126 -11.09 -1.08 10.94
CA ARG A 126 -11.71 -1.34 12.24
C ARG A 126 -12.32 -2.73 12.31
N ARG A 127 -12.98 -3.18 11.24
CA ARG A 127 -13.52 -4.54 11.16
C ARG A 127 -12.41 -5.59 11.27
N VAL A 128 -11.28 -5.37 10.59
CA VAL A 128 -10.12 -6.28 10.68
C VAL A 128 -9.53 -6.26 12.10
N ALA A 129 -9.43 -5.09 12.71
CA ALA A 129 -8.92 -4.92 14.07
C ALA A 129 -9.78 -5.63 15.12
N ASP A 130 -11.09 -5.72 14.87
CA ASP A 130 -12.06 -6.33 15.80
C ASP A 130 -12.36 -7.81 15.48
N ASP A 131 -11.87 -8.34 14.35
CA ASP A 131 -12.16 -9.70 13.92
C ASP A 131 -11.43 -10.73 14.80
N PRO A 132 -12.16 -11.53 15.61
CA PRO A 132 -11.55 -12.52 16.50
C PRO A 132 -10.96 -13.71 15.72
N SER A 133 -11.40 -13.94 14.48
CA SER A 133 -10.86 -15.00 13.63
C SER A 133 -9.57 -14.60 12.92
N GLY A 134 -9.19 -13.32 12.98
CA GLY A 134 -7.95 -12.84 12.40
C GLY A 134 -6.75 -13.44 13.11
N GLY A 135 -5.91 -14.18 12.38
CA GLY A 135 -4.71 -14.80 12.92
C GLY A 135 -3.59 -13.81 13.21
N GLY A 136 -2.76 -14.16 14.16
CA GLY A 136 -1.43 -13.56 14.34
C GLY A 136 -1.39 -12.04 14.48
N GLY A 137 -0.77 -11.40 13.49
CA GLY A 137 -0.50 -9.98 13.51
C GLY A 137 -1.57 -9.09 12.88
N HIS A 138 -2.68 -9.63 12.37
CA HIS A 138 -3.68 -8.86 11.63
C HIS A 138 -4.39 -7.81 12.48
N ARG A 139 -4.87 -8.21 13.65
CA ARG A 139 -5.54 -7.30 14.57
C ARG A 139 -4.61 -6.20 15.08
N PRO A 140 -3.42 -6.54 15.62
CA PRO A 140 -2.44 -5.52 16.01
C PRO A 140 -2.01 -4.63 14.85
N GLY A 141 -1.79 -5.20 13.66
CA GLY A 141 -1.40 -4.44 12.47
C GLY A 141 -2.44 -3.43 12.05
N ALA A 142 -3.71 -3.83 11.99
CA ALA A 142 -4.81 -2.92 11.66
C ALA A 142 -4.98 -1.82 12.71
N LYS A 143 -4.88 -2.16 14.00
CA LYS A 143 -4.92 -1.18 15.10
C LYS A 143 -3.77 -0.19 15.00
N LEU A 144 -2.57 -0.66 14.72
CA LEU A 144 -1.38 0.20 14.57
C LEU A 144 -1.54 1.15 13.39
N LEU A 145 -2.05 0.66 12.25
CA LEU A 145 -2.27 1.51 11.08
C LEU A 145 -3.30 2.61 11.37
N LEU A 146 -4.38 2.28 12.07
CA LEU A 146 -5.36 3.26 12.52
C LEU A 146 -4.74 4.30 13.47
N ALA A 147 -3.90 3.86 14.40
CA ALA A 147 -3.19 4.76 15.31
C ALA A 147 -2.24 5.69 14.56
N ARG A 148 -1.50 5.17 13.57
CA ARG A 148 -0.63 5.98 12.72
C ARG A 148 -1.43 7.03 11.94
N LEU A 149 -2.61 6.67 11.45
CA LEU A 149 -3.49 7.60 10.75
C LEU A 149 -3.88 8.78 11.65
N ASP A 150 -4.19 8.53 12.92
CA ASP A 150 -4.54 9.57 13.88
C ASP A 150 -3.33 10.46 14.24
N GLU A 151 -2.14 9.89 14.29
CA GLU A 151 -0.89 10.61 14.58
C GLU A 151 -0.40 11.47 13.40
N GLY A 152 -0.81 11.12 12.16
CA GLY A 152 -0.37 11.77 10.94
C GLY A 152 0.89 11.15 10.35
N TRP A 153 1.39 11.75 9.29
CA TRP A 153 2.58 11.27 8.57
C TRP A 153 3.84 11.78 9.23
N SER A 154 4.22 11.17 10.33
CA SER A 154 5.50 11.49 10.96
C SER A 154 6.48 10.34 10.73
N GLN A 155 7.71 10.67 10.37
CA GLN A 155 8.78 9.69 10.51
C GLN A 155 8.85 9.34 12.00
N ALA A 156 8.77 8.05 12.30
CA ALA A 156 9.08 7.62 13.63
C ALA A 156 10.44 8.21 14.00
N ALA A 157 10.49 9.04 15.01
CA ALA A 157 11.73 9.56 15.53
C ALA A 157 12.60 8.35 15.85
N GLY A 158 13.63 8.14 15.04
CA GLY A 158 14.54 7.02 15.15
C GLY A 158 15.29 7.04 16.46
#